data_fc4cd2dfa5942671d820a12883ebbdf8
#
_entry.id   fc4cd2dfa5942671d820a12883ebbdf8
#
_cell.length_a   1.000
_cell.length_b   1.000
_cell.length_c   1.000
_cell.angle_alpha   90.00
_cell.angle_beta   90.00
_cell.angle_gamma   90.00
#
_symmetry.space_group_name_H-M   'P 1'
#
loop_
_entity.id
_entity.type
_entity.pdbx_description
1 polymer ?
#
loop_
_entity_poly.entity_id
_entity_poly.type
_entity_poly.pdbx_seq_one_letter_code
_entity_poly.pdbx_strand_id
1 'polypeptide(L)'
;SENVIKAGTRKGRQIYRCKNCRYQFSETARTFVYRMRKYPLMLDYLRCMLEGKSLRACADEVGICLKTSFRWRHRILAALRSFEGGISFSGIVEADELLMQYSEKGRKFKSREEYEKAKKKRHPKVAVLVVTDREGNLLFKHVGDKKVKNEQLKKELQNRITENNVLCVKPKKEFKKAVKDINSKKVIVNKKQ
;
A
#
# COMPACT_ATOMS: atom_id res chain seq x y z
N SER A 1 0.07 25.95 10.20
CA SER A 1 -0.36 27.21 10.83
C SER A 1 -1.55 27.76 10.07
N GLU A 2 -2.54 28.27 10.77
CA GLU A 2 -3.77 28.86 10.19
C GLU A 2 -3.50 30.25 9.56
N ASN A 3 -2.42 30.90 9.94
CA ASN A 3 -2.02 32.23 9.46
C ASN A 3 -1.13 32.17 8.22
N VAL A 4 -1.72 31.83 7.07
CA VAL A 4 -1.03 31.76 5.77
C VAL A 4 -1.56 32.79 4.81
N ILE A 5 -0.69 33.52 4.12
CA ILE A 5 -1.03 34.49 3.09
C ILE A 5 -0.43 34.10 1.74
N LYS A 6 -1.07 34.52 0.66
CA LYS A 6 -0.51 34.44 -0.69
C LYS A 6 0.69 35.40 -0.79
N ALA A 7 1.84 34.90 -1.25
CA ALA A 7 3.10 35.66 -1.34
C ALA A 7 3.59 35.77 -2.79
N GLY A 8 2.67 35.83 -3.75
CA GLY A 8 2.96 35.91 -5.18
C GLY A 8 3.10 34.56 -5.86
N THR A 9 3.55 34.58 -7.11
CA THR A 9 3.75 33.38 -7.94
C THR A 9 5.23 33.22 -8.31
N ARG A 10 5.70 31.97 -8.37
CA ARG A 10 7.04 31.66 -8.82
C ARG A 10 7.00 30.55 -9.87
N LYS A 11 7.43 30.82 -11.09
CA LYS A 11 7.36 29.90 -12.23
C LYS A 11 5.94 29.33 -12.45
N GLY A 12 4.93 30.21 -12.42
CA GLY A 12 3.52 29.84 -12.61
C GLY A 12 2.85 29.11 -11.44
N ARG A 13 3.53 29.00 -10.28
CA ARG A 13 2.98 28.34 -9.09
C ARG A 13 2.75 29.34 -7.97
N GLN A 14 1.60 29.24 -7.30
CA GLN A 14 1.27 30.05 -6.15
C GLN A 14 2.25 29.77 -5.00
N ILE A 15 2.83 30.82 -4.43
CA ILE A 15 3.66 30.76 -3.22
C ILE A 15 2.84 31.30 -2.05
N TYR A 16 2.96 30.63 -0.94
CA TYR A 16 2.37 31.01 0.34
C TYR A 16 3.45 31.35 1.35
N ARG A 17 3.12 32.21 2.30
CA ARG A 17 4.00 32.58 3.41
C ARG A 17 3.24 32.50 4.73
N CYS A 18 3.85 31.86 5.71
CA CYS A 18 3.35 31.88 7.08
C CYS A 18 3.62 33.26 7.70
N LYS A 19 2.62 33.90 8.31
CA LYS A 19 2.79 35.20 9.01
C LYS A 19 3.66 35.07 10.25
N ASN A 20 3.58 33.92 10.94
CA ASN A 20 4.28 33.73 12.22
C ASN A 20 5.77 33.47 12.03
N CYS A 21 6.14 32.49 11.18
CA CYS A 21 7.52 32.07 11.00
C CYS A 21 8.15 32.58 9.69
N ARG A 22 7.41 33.30 8.86
CA ARG A 22 7.80 33.83 7.54
C ARG A 22 8.26 32.77 6.52
N TYR A 23 8.12 31.48 6.85
CA TYR A 23 8.47 30.38 5.93
C TYR A 23 7.61 30.42 4.67
N GLN A 24 8.24 30.32 3.51
CA GLN A 24 7.58 30.30 2.20
C GLN A 24 7.49 28.88 1.66
N PHE A 25 6.36 28.55 1.09
CA PHE A 25 6.11 27.22 0.49
C PHE A 25 5.17 27.33 -0.71
N SER A 26 5.24 26.37 -1.61
CA SER A 26 4.32 26.27 -2.74
C SER A 26 3.07 25.44 -2.38
N GLU A 27 2.01 25.55 -3.16
CA GLU A 27 0.79 24.76 -3.03
C GLU A 27 1.04 23.24 -3.00
N THR A 28 2.09 22.77 -3.71
CA THR A 28 2.45 21.35 -3.76
C THR A 28 3.37 20.90 -2.62
N ALA A 29 3.76 21.82 -1.71
CA ALA A 29 4.64 21.47 -0.60
C ALA A 29 4.03 20.38 0.28
N ARG A 30 4.83 19.39 0.69
CA ARG A 30 4.43 18.21 1.48
C ARG A 30 3.44 17.26 0.78
N THR A 31 3.16 17.46 -0.51
CA THR A 31 2.40 16.51 -1.32
C THR A 31 3.34 15.57 -2.08
N PHE A 32 2.80 14.45 -2.57
CA PHE A 32 3.58 13.51 -3.40
C PHE A 32 4.02 14.10 -4.75
N VAL A 33 3.40 15.20 -5.21
CA VAL A 33 3.78 15.92 -6.43
C VAL A 33 4.82 17.02 -6.19
N TYR A 34 5.28 17.25 -4.94
CA TYR A 34 6.27 18.25 -4.63
C TYR A 34 7.57 18.06 -5.43
N ARG A 35 8.10 19.16 -6.02
CA ARG A 35 9.28 19.20 -6.90
C ARG A 35 9.15 18.38 -8.19
N MET A 36 7.93 18.00 -8.61
CA MET A 36 7.76 17.36 -9.91
C MET A 36 7.66 18.41 -11.01
N ARG A 37 8.51 18.29 -12.06
CA ARG A 37 8.52 19.25 -13.17
C ARG A 37 7.28 19.15 -14.05
N LYS A 38 6.85 17.93 -14.37
CA LYS A 38 5.70 17.61 -15.23
C LYS A 38 4.46 17.21 -14.44
N TYR A 39 4.23 17.80 -13.24
CA TYR A 39 3.10 17.42 -12.39
C TYR A 39 1.72 17.60 -13.03
N PRO A 40 1.49 18.55 -13.98
CA PRO A 40 0.19 18.65 -14.66
C PRO A 40 -0.23 17.36 -15.38
N LEU A 41 0.73 16.57 -15.86
CA LEU A 41 0.48 15.27 -16.50
C LEU A 41 0.15 14.15 -15.50
N MET A 42 0.11 14.46 -14.20
CA MET A 42 -0.10 13.44 -13.16
C MET A 42 -1.50 12.84 -13.21
N LEU A 43 -2.52 13.64 -13.55
CA LEU A 43 -3.89 13.14 -13.66
C LEU A 43 -4.03 12.12 -14.79
N ASP A 44 -3.43 12.38 -15.94
CA ASP A 44 -3.44 11.44 -17.06
C ASP A 44 -2.69 10.16 -16.72
N TYR A 45 -1.56 10.30 -16.01
CA TYR A 45 -0.81 9.16 -15.51
C TYR A 45 -1.62 8.32 -14.52
N LEU A 46 -2.37 8.94 -13.61
CA LEU A 46 -3.27 8.25 -12.67
C LEU A 46 -4.38 7.50 -13.40
N ARG A 47 -4.98 8.09 -14.44
CA ARG A 47 -5.98 7.40 -15.30
C ARG A 47 -5.39 6.14 -15.92
N CYS A 48 -4.20 6.23 -16.53
CA CYS A 48 -3.49 5.07 -17.08
C CYS A 48 -3.24 3.99 -16.02
N MET A 49 -2.93 4.37 -14.78
CA MET A 49 -2.75 3.42 -13.68
C MET A 49 -4.05 2.73 -13.29
N LEU A 50 -5.16 3.46 -13.22
CA LEU A 50 -6.50 2.91 -12.90
C LEU A 50 -6.99 1.94 -13.99
N GLU A 51 -6.63 2.18 -15.24
CA GLU A 51 -6.88 1.29 -16.38
C GLU A 51 -5.97 0.04 -16.37
N GLY A 52 -5.11 -0.10 -15.38
CA GLY A 52 -4.21 -1.27 -15.24
C GLY A 52 -3.05 -1.30 -16.22
N LYS A 53 -2.72 -0.18 -16.90
CA LYS A 53 -1.66 -0.11 -17.88
C LYS A 53 -0.28 -0.37 -17.27
N SER A 54 0.61 -1.00 -18.05
CA SER A 54 2.00 -1.22 -17.69
C SER A 54 2.77 0.10 -17.54
N LEU A 55 3.96 0.07 -16.90
CA LEU A 55 4.84 1.25 -16.79
C LEU A 55 5.23 1.84 -18.15
N ARG A 56 5.46 0.97 -19.15
CA ARG A 56 5.82 1.39 -20.50
C ARG A 56 4.64 2.05 -21.19
N ALA A 57 3.49 1.41 -21.19
CA ALA A 57 2.29 1.97 -21.78
C ALA A 57 1.90 3.33 -21.15
N CYS A 58 1.99 3.46 -19.83
CA CYS A 58 1.77 4.76 -19.18
C CYS A 58 2.82 5.82 -19.57
N ALA A 59 4.07 5.40 -19.77
CA ALA A 59 5.14 6.32 -20.17
C ALA A 59 4.91 6.86 -21.58
N ASP A 60 4.56 5.97 -22.51
CA ASP A 60 4.33 6.28 -23.92
C ASP A 60 3.10 7.18 -24.09
N GLU A 61 1.99 6.85 -23.43
CA GLU A 61 0.73 7.60 -23.51
C GLU A 61 0.82 9.00 -22.93
N VAL A 62 1.51 9.14 -21.78
CA VAL A 62 1.66 10.44 -21.10
C VAL A 62 2.84 11.25 -21.64
N GLY A 63 3.66 10.71 -22.52
CA GLY A 63 4.83 11.39 -23.08
C GLY A 63 5.95 11.64 -22.05
N ILE A 64 6.22 10.66 -21.18
CA ILE A 64 7.30 10.70 -20.20
C ILE A 64 8.25 9.51 -20.37
N CYS A 65 9.50 9.65 -19.94
CA CYS A 65 10.43 8.52 -20.00
C CYS A 65 10.06 7.43 -18.96
N LEU A 66 10.41 6.17 -19.27
CA LEU A 66 10.15 5.00 -18.43
C LEU A 66 10.65 5.17 -16.99
N LYS A 67 11.82 5.80 -16.80
CA LYS A 67 12.37 6.10 -15.47
C LYS A 67 11.46 7.04 -14.66
N THR A 68 10.84 8.01 -15.34
CA THR A 68 9.88 8.94 -14.72
C THR A 68 8.59 8.20 -14.36
N SER A 69 8.05 7.39 -15.27
CA SER A 69 6.88 6.54 -15.04
C SER A 69 7.08 5.64 -13.81
N PHE A 70 8.22 4.95 -13.73
CA PHE A 70 8.59 4.13 -12.57
C PHE A 70 8.58 4.94 -11.26
N ARG A 71 9.26 6.11 -11.24
CA ARG A 71 9.33 6.97 -10.05
C ARG A 71 7.96 7.52 -9.65
N TRP A 72 7.13 7.88 -10.62
CA TRP A 72 5.79 8.40 -10.35
C TRP A 72 4.90 7.34 -9.73
N ARG A 73 4.90 6.12 -10.30
CA ARG A 73 4.14 4.99 -9.74
C ARG A 73 4.52 4.70 -8.30
N HIS A 74 5.81 4.66 -8.00
CA HIS A 74 6.27 4.45 -6.63
C HIS A 74 5.89 5.58 -5.68
N ARG A 75 5.92 6.84 -6.14
CA ARG A 75 5.47 7.98 -5.33
C ARG A 75 3.98 7.93 -5.02
N ILE A 76 3.16 7.60 -6.01
CA ILE A 76 1.71 7.44 -5.84
C ILE A 76 1.42 6.32 -4.84
N LEU A 77 2.01 5.15 -5.04
CA LEU A 77 1.83 4.01 -4.14
C LEU A 77 2.31 4.31 -2.71
N ALA A 78 3.43 5.03 -2.56
CA ALA A 78 3.92 5.45 -1.26
C ALA A 78 2.97 6.44 -0.56
N ALA A 79 2.35 7.36 -1.33
CA ALA A 79 1.35 8.28 -0.79
C ALA A 79 0.08 7.53 -0.35
N LEU A 80 -0.40 6.58 -1.16
CA LEU A 80 -1.58 5.76 -0.83
C LEU A 80 -1.37 4.92 0.44
N ARG A 81 -0.14 4.46 0.71
CA ARG A 81 0.18 3.69 1.91
C ARG A 81 -0.17 4.42 3.21
N SER A 82 -0.14 5.74 3.23
CA SER A 82 -0.51 6.53 4.42
C SER A 82 -2.00 6.46 4.73
N PHE A 83 -2.85 6.18 3.75
CA PHE A 83 -4.30 6.05 3.93
C PHE A 83 -4.71 4.69 4.52
N GLU A 84 -3.91 3.64 4.38
CA GLU A 84 -4.21 2.32 4.96
C GLU A 84 -4.34 2.34 6.49
N GLY A 85 -3.72 3.31 7.15
CA GLY A 85 -3.78 3.46 8.62
C GLY A 85 -5.16 3.81 9.16
N GLY A 86 -6.02 4.45 8.37
CA GLY A 86 -7.36 4.92 8.76
C GLY A 86 -8.51 4.00 8.35
N ILE A 87 -8.24 2.84 7.74
CA ILE A 87 -9.30 1.92 7.32
C ILE A 87 -9.92 1.26 8.55
N SER A 88 -11.22 1.44 8.74
CA SER A 88 -12.09 0.68 9.66
C SER A 88 -13.05 -0.16 8.83
N PHE A 89 -13.32 -1.37 9.28
CA PHE A 89 -14.23 -2.29 8.59
C PHE A 89 -15.63 -2.26 9.20
N SER A 90 -16.63 -2.55 8.37
CA SER A 90 -18.02 -2.60 8.78
C SER A 90 -18.69 -3.94 8.41
N GLY A 91 -19.73 -4.33 9.14
CA GLY A 91 -20.54 -5.49 8.84
C GLY A 91 -19.75 -6.81 8.77
N ILE A 92 -19.83 -7.50 7.63
CA ILE A 92 -19.13 -8.75 7.38
C ILE A 92 -17.73 -8.49 6.85
N VAL A 93 -16.73 -8.95 7.57
CA VAL A 93 -15.31 -8.79 7.27
C VAL A 93 -14.69 -10.14 6.92
N GLU A 94 -14.06 -10.24 5.78
CA GLU A 94 -13.38 -11.45 5.32
C GLU A 94 -11.87 -11.25 5.45
N ALA A 95 -11.17 -12.16 6.13
CA ALA A 95 -9.73 -12.11 6.27
C ALA A 95 -9.08 -13.41 5.79
N ASP A 96 -8.08 -13.27 4.90
CA ASP A 96 -7.33 -14.38 4.35
C ASP A 96 -5.82 -14.10 4.31
N GLU A 97 -5.04 -15.15 4.20
CA GLU A 97 -3.59 -15.10 4.04
C GLU A 97 -3.19 -15.45 2.61
N LEU A 98 -2.49 -14.55 1.97
CA LEU A 98 -1.87 -14.78 0.68
C LEU A 98 -0.37 -15.03 0.88
N LEU A 99 0.11 -16.21 0.47
CA LEU A 99 1.52 -16.55 0.48
C LEU A 99 2.14 -16.24 -0.89
N MET A 100 2.94 -15.20 -0.96
CA MET A 100 3.66 -14.80 -2.14
C MET A 100 5.10 -15.32 -2.10
N GLN A 101 5.65 -15.71 -3.24
CA GLN A 101 7.08 -16.01 -3.34
C GLN A 101 7.88 -14.71 -3.33
N TYR A 102 8.91 -14.65 -2.49
CA TYR A 102 9.85 -13.55 -2.51
C TYR A 102 10.61 -13.55 -3.85
N SER A 103 10.58 -12.43 -4.56
CA SER A 103 11.25 -12.28 -5.85
C SER A 103 12.62 -11.62 -5.64
N GLU A 104 13.67 -12.33 -6.01
CA GLU A 104 15.03 -11.80 -6.07
C GLU A 104 15.39 -11.25 -7.47
N LYS A 105 14.39 -10.90 -8.28
CA LYS A 105 14.61 -10.29 -9.61
C LYS A 105 15.47 -9.04 -9.46
N GLY A 106 16.56 -8.99 -10.25
CA GLY A 106 17.52 -7.88 -10.21
C GLY A 106 18.69 -8.09 -9.25
N ARG A 107 18.73 -9.16 -8.47
CA ARG A 107 19.92 -9.55 -7.70
C ARG A 107 21.08 -9.85 -8.67
N LYS A 108 22.19 -9.17 -8.47
CA LYS A 108 23.45 -9.46 -9.18
C LYS A 108 24.20 -10.56 -8.44
N PHE A 109 24.55 -11.62 -9.13
CA PHE A 109 25.36 -12.70 -8.60
C PHE A 109 26.83 -12.44 -8.97
N LYS A 110 27.74 -12.75 -8.06
CA LYS A 110 29.19 -12.56 -8.28
C LYS A 110 29.79 -13.64 -9.18
N SER A 111 29.19 -14.84 -9.21
CA SER A 111 29.61 -15.95 -10.06
C SER A 111 28.44 -16.77 -10.56
N ARG A 112 28.69 -17.56 -11.62
CA ARG A 112 27.72 -18.52 -12.17
C ARG A 112 27.34 -19.60 -11.16
N GLU A 113 28.31 -20.03 -10.34
CA GLU A 113 28.06 -21.01 -9.28
C GLU A 113 27.12 -20.49 -8.19
N GLU A 114 27.27 -19.22 -7.78
CA GLU A 114 26.35 -18.56 -6.84
C GLU A 114 24.93 -18.50 -7.42
N TYR A 115 24.80 -18.19 -8.71
CA TYR A 115 23.51 -18.19 -9.39
C TYR A 115 22.86 -19.57 -9.39
N GLU A 116 23.59 -20.63 -9.74
CA GLU A 116 23.07 -22.02 -9.76
C GLU A 116 22.68 -22.50 -8.36
N LYS A 117 23.46 -22.17 -7.33
CA LYS A 117 23.12 -22.43 -5.92
C LYS A 117 21.85 -21.68 -5.49
N ALA A 118 21.71 -20.41 -5.87
CA ALA A 118 20.54 -19.62 -5.57
C ALA A 118 19.29 -20.14 -6.29
N LYS A 119 19.40 -20.57 -7.54
CA LYS A 119 18.31 -21.17 -8.34
C LYS A 119 17.77 -22.47 -7.72
N LYS A 120 18.64 -23.28 -7.13
CA LYS A 120 18.24 -24.51 -6.43
C LYS A 120 17.62 -24.24 -5.06
N LYS A 121 17.84 -23.09 -4.47
CA LYS A 121 17.32 -22.73 -3.16
C LYS A 121 15.83 -22.35 -3.26
N ARG A 122 15.01 -22.98 -2.41
CA ARG A 122 13.59 -22.59 -2.29
C ARG A 122 13.47 -21.12 -1.83
N HIS A 123 12.88 -20.27 -2.66
CA HIS A 123 12.66 -18.87 -2.28
C HIS A 123 11.77 -18.78 -1.05
N PRO A 124 12.09 -17.89 -0.10
CA PRO A 124 11.25 -17.65 1.05
C PRO A 124 9.89 -17.13 0.60
N LYS A 125 8.83 -17.54 1.29
CA LYS A 125 7.50 -17.01 1.07
C LYS A 125 7.28 -15.81 1.98
N VAL A 126 6.54 -14.84 1.49
CA VAL A 126 6.09 -13.66 2.23
C VAL A 126 4.61 -13.80 2.49
N ALA A 127 4.20 -13.68 3.74
CA ALA A 127 2.80 -13.74 4.12
C ALA A 127 2.19 -12.34 4.10
N VAL A 128 1.12 -12.17 3.33
CA VAL A 128 0.34 -10.95 3.21
C VAL A 128 -1.05 -11.23 3.76
N LEU A 129 -1.48 -10.45 4.74
CA LEU A 129 -2.84 -10.43 5.21
C LEU A 129 -3.69 -9.62 4.22
N VAL A 130 -4.78 -10.18 3.78
CA VAL A 130 -5.79 -9.51 2.96
C VAL A 130 -7.08 -9.49 3.76
N VAL A 131 -7.62 -8.30 3.97
CA VAL A 131 -8.89 -8.10 4.68
C VAL A 131 -9.80 -7.25 3.81
N THR A 132 -11.04 -7.64 3.69
CA THR A 132 -12.05 -6.89 2.95
C THR A 132 -13.40 -6.94 3.66
N ASP A 133 -14.22 -5.93 3.47
CA ASP A 133 -15.62 -5.91 3.87
C ASP A 133 -16.56 -5.82 2.66
N ARG A 134 -17.86 -5.77 2.91
CA ARG A 134 -18.88 -5.67 1.86
C ARG A 134 -19.08 -4.25 1.33
N GLU A 135 -18.49 -3.24 1.98
CA GLU A 135 -18.51 -1.85 1.56
C GLU A 135 -17.36 -1.51 0.59
N GLY A 136 -16.44 -2.46 0.35
CA GLY A 136 -15.31 -2.30 -0.56
C GLY A 136 -14.03 -1.79 0.11
N ASN A 137 -14.00 -1.71 1.44
CA ASN A 137 -12.76 -1.44 2.15
C ASN A 137 -11.81 -2.64 2.02
N LEU A 138 -10.55 -2.36 1.74
CA LEU A 138 -9.55 -3.38 1.46
C LEU A 138 -8.23 -3.03 2.14
N LEU A 139 -7.67 -4.00 2.87
CA LEU A 139 -6.36 -3.90 3.50
C LEU A 139 -5.43 -4.99 2.99
N PHE A 140 -4.24 -4.60 2.55
CA PHE A 140 -3.13 -5.50 2.28
C PHE A 140 -1.99 -5.19 3.26
N LYS A 141 -1.59 -6.16 4.06
CA LYS A 141 -0.51 -5.96 5.03
C LYS A 141 0.49 -7.10 5.02
N HIS A 142 1.76 -6.78 4.94
CA HIS A 142 2.83 -7.74 5.17
C HIS A 142 2.83 -8.13 6.67
N VAL A 143 2.63 -9.40 6.96
CA VAL A 143 2.47 -9.91 8.32
C VAL A 143 3.47 -11.00 8.70
N GLY A 144 4.48 -11.21 7.90
CA GLY A 144 5.59 -12.09 8.23
C GLY A 144 6.24 -12.79 7.05
N ASP A 145 7.40 -13.36 7.30
CA ASP A 145 8.12 -14.23 6.38
C ASP A 145 7.72 -15.69 6.68
N LYS A 146 7.25 -16.39 5.67
CA LYS A 146 6.82 -17.80 5.70
C LYS A 146 5.42 -18.08 6.27
N LYS A 147 4.99 -17.45 7.36
CA LYS A 147 3.68 -17.68 8.01
C LYS A 147 3.22 -16.40 8.70
N VAL A 148 1.90 -16.24 8.80
CA VAL A 148 1.30 -15.19 9.61
C VAL A 148 1.51 -15.49 11.09
N LYS A 149 2.00 -14.50 11.84
CA LYS A 149 2.10 -14.59 13.30
C LYS A 149 0.83 -14.02 13.95
N ASN A 150 0.32 -14.73 14.97
CA ASN A 150 -0.91 -14.33 15.68
C ASN A 150 -0.86 -12.90 16.22
N GLU A 151 0.28 -12.50 16.78
CA GLU A 151 0.47 -11.16 17.34
C GLU A 151 0.34 -10.05 16.27
N GLN A 152 0.86 -10.32 15.07
CA GLN A 152 0.74 -9.39 13.95
C GLN A 152 -0.70 -9.30 13.43
N LEU A 153 -1.40 -10.46 13.32
CA LEU A 153 -2.82 -10.47 12.99
C LEU A 153 -3.64 -9.68 14.00
N LYS A 154 -3.43 -9.94 15.28
CA LYS A 154 -4.12 -9.23 16.36
C LYS A 154 -3.89 -7.73 16.27
N LYS A 155 -2.64 -7.30 16.14
CA LYS A 155 -2.27 -5.88 16.03
C LYS A 155 -2.95 -5.18 14.85
N GLU A 156 -3.03 -5.83 13.68
CA GLU A 156 -3.61 -5.23 12.48
C GLU A 156 -5.14 -5.24 12.49
N LEU A 157 -5.78 -6.20 13.15
CA LEU A 157 -7.23 -6.33 13.16
C LEU A 157 -7.90 -5.65 14.37
N GLN A 158 -7.25 -5.63 15.53
CA GLN A 158 -7.84 -5.17 16.80
C GLN A 158 -8.35 -3.72 16.75
N ASN A 159 -7.64 -2.83 16.05
CA ASN A 159 -8.01 -1.41 15.96
C ASN A 159 -8.95 -1.10 14.77
N ARG A 160 -9.32 -2.11 13.96
CA ARG A 160 -10.06 -1.94 12.70
C ARG A 160 -11.38 -2.69 12.69
N ILE A 161 -11.56 -3.62 13.64
CA ILE A 161 -12.75 -4.46 13.80
C ILE A 161 -13.37 -4.14 15.13
N THR A 162 -14.68 -3.93 15.12
CA THR A 162 -15.51 -3.66 16.30
C THR A 162 -16.31 -4.89 16.69
N GLU A 163 -16.97 -4.88 17.87
CA GLU A 163 -17.86 -5.95 18.34
C GLU A 163 -19.03 -6.23 17.41
N ASN A 164 -19.43 -5.23 16.62
CA ASN A 164 -20.53 -5.33 15.68
C ASN A 164 -20.15 -6.05 14.37
N ASN A 165 -18.87 -6.29 14.13
CA ASN A 165 -18.39 -6.95 12.93
C ASN A 165 -18.51 -8.49 13.04
N VAL A 166 -18.82 -9.12 11.92
CA VAL A 166 -18.77 -10.57 11.76
C VAL A 166 -17.50 -10.92 10.99
N LEU A 167 -16.50 -11.51 11.67
CA LEU A 167 -15.24 -11.86 11.06
C LEU A 167 -15.27 -13.28 10.47
N CYS A 168 -15.16 -13.37 9.14
CA CYS A 168 -15.08 -14.62 8.38
C CYS A 168 -13.62 -14.98 8.10
N VAL A 169 -13.17 -16.13 8.60
CA VAL A 169 -11.78 -16.58 8.44
C VAL A 169 -11.69 -18.05 8.07
N LYS A 170 -10.61 -18.42 7.40
CA LYS A 170 -10.29 -19.84 7.17
C LYS A 170 -9.94 -20.58 8.47
N PRO A 171 -10.18 -21.90 8.57
CA PRO A 171 -9.98 -22.69 9.79
C PRO A 171 -8.50 -22.98 10.09
N LYS A 172 -7.60 -22.01 9.96
CA LYS A 172 -6.18 -22.12 10.33
C LYS A 172 -6.00 -21.84 11.83
N LYS A 173 -5.09 -22.56 12.49
CA LYS A 173 -4.83 -22.45 13.94
C LYS A 173 -4.46 -21.00 14.34
N GLU A 174 -3.67 -20.33 13.51
CA GLU A 174 -3.21 -18.96 13.70
C GLU A 174 -4.39 -17.99 13.73
N PHE A 175 -5.29 -18.08 12.75
CA PHE A 175 -6.51 -17.27 12.70
C PHE A 175 -7.46 -17.55 13.85
N LYS A 176 -7.68 -18.83 14.19
CA LYS A 176 -8.53 -19.22 15.32
C LYS A 176 -8.08 -18.63 16.64
N LYS A 177 -6.76 -18.57 16.88
CA LYS A 177 -6.18 -18.01 18.10
C LYS A 177 -6.25 -16.48 18.12
N ALA A 178 -5.89 -15.81 17.02
CA ALA A 178 -5.96 -14.35 16.92
C ALA A 178 -7.39 -13.82 17.06
N VAL A 179 -8.36 -14.54 16.49
CA VAL A 179 -9.78 -14.17 16.50
C VAL A 179 -10.42 -14.41 17.87
N LYS A 180 -9.91 -15.35 18.69
CA LYS A 180 -10.41 -15.53 20.09
C LYS A 180 -10.16 -14.30 20.95
N ASP A 181 -9.10 -13.57 20.66
CA ASP A 181 -8.67 -12.40 21.43
C ASP A 181 -9.31 -11.09 20.94
N ILE A 182 -10.04 -11.13 19.82
CA ILE A 182 -10.75 -9.98 19.26
C ILE A 182 -12.24 -10.16 19.58
N ASN A 183 -12.83 -9.20 20.27
CA ASN A 183 -14.26 -9.23 20.69
C ASN A 183 -15.20 -9.06 19.49
N SER A 184 -15.15 -9.94 18.48
CA SER A 184 -16.03 -9.91 17.32
C SER A 184 -16.83 -11.22 17.19
N LYS A 185 -18.03 -11.16 16.60
CA LYS A 185 -18.80 -12.35 16.22
C LYS A 185 -18.00 -13.13 15.17
N LYS A 186 -17.92 -14.44 15.28
CA LYS A 186 -17.03 -15.30 14.48
C LYS A 186 -17.82 -16.19 13.56
N VAL A 187 -17.42 -16.24 12.28
CA VAL A 187 -17.84 -17.29 11.36
C VAL A 187 -16.58 -17.95 10.79
N ILE A 188 -16.39 -19.23 11.05
CA ILE A 188 -15.32 -20.02 10.46
C ILE A 188 -15.86 -20.66 9.21
N VAL A 189 -15.41 -20.20 8.04
CA VAL A 189 -15.82 -20.76 6.76
C VAL A 189 -14.99 -22.01 6.49
N ASN A 190 -15.59 -23.18 6.70
CA ASN A 190 -15.03 -24.43 6.22
C ASN A 190 -15.29 -24.50 4.71
N LYS A 191 -14.25 -24.59 3.88
CA LYS A 191 -14.42 -25.05 2.50
C LYS A 191 -14.92 -26.51 2.57
N LYS A 192 -16.21 -26.72 2.48
CA LYS A 192 -16.69 -27.95 1.89
C LYS A 192 -16.57 -27.78 0.38
N GLN A 193 -15.99 -28.79 -0.26
CA GLN A 193 -15.82 -29.00 -1.68
C GLN A 193 -17.03 -28.56 -2.51
#